data_8e310fc504b8fc51deeb4815763df592
#
_entry.id   8e310fc504b8fc51deeb4815763df592
#
_cell.length_a   1.000
_cell.length_b   1.000
_cell.length_c   1.000
_cell.angle_alpha   90.00
_cell.angle_beta   90.00
_cell.angle_gamma   90.00
#
_symmetry.space_group_name_H-M   'P 1'
#
loop_
_entity.id
_entity.type
_entity.pdbx_description
1 polymer ?
#
loop_
_entity_poly.entity_id
_entity_poly.type
_entity_poly.pdbx_seq_one_letter_code
_entity_poly.pdbx_strand_id
1 'polypeptide(L)'
;MEIGINTLLTQADALRFKLLAIIGEDEAKKNMIIKSLAENGWTLIDVESELLNLRKELESDEIDFDIEIGPKIKEWFNSKPNKLILTNASILYHDLFTKISPVGAFKYNSRNKNCLIFLEDVQKLGSRLYYGEVGKSDYYDREINDIVIADINEISDEYEIYKPKQLKIAEPSEWDKEAIGHFFNFKQIKDVVDIDSDLKEKNRMQDIVSSYIISKSLEQQIIEFFEDLEKPTHKARTVIGNYGSGKSHLVGFLVSLIEEPELSDSISNANIKRKVKELDRKFLTVQFELGAGRAALKQWFYGKVKKQLESKYNIKIPQFDLEKDFDDKENITKIIEIIKNNDPTAGLMVVIDEISDFLDTKQKADMKADLQFLRVIGQVCQDQDMMFVGSMQEDVFTSPKF
;
A
#
# COMPACT_ATOMS: atom_id res chain seq x y z
N MET A 1 -24.60 16.66 -20.00
CA MET A 1 -25.33 17.13 -18.79
C MET A 1 -24.24 17.59 -17.84
N GLU A 2 -24.20 18.86 -17.55
CA GLU A 2 -23.18 19.43 -16.65
C GLU A 2 -23.41 18.94 -15.21
N ILE A 3 -22.33 18.57 -14.52
CA ILE A 3 -22.35 18.01 -13.16
C ILE A 3 -21.64 19.00 -12.23
N GLY A 4 -22.24 19.34 -11.11
CA GLY A 4 -21.62 20.22 -10.11
C GLY A 4 -20.41 19.56 -9.43
N ILE A 5 -19.34 20.33 -9.19
CA ILE A 5 -18.10 19.84 -8.54
C ILE A 5 -18.38 19.14 -7.20
N ASN A 6 -19.33 19.64 -6.42
CA ASN A 6 -19.69 19.05 -5.13
C ASN A 6 -20.33 17.66 -5.26
N THR A 7 -21.08 17.43 -6.33
CA THR A 7 -21.64 16.10 -6.63
C THR A 7 -20.52 15.11 -6.93
N LEU A 8 -19.53 15.52 -7.73
CA LEU A 8 -18.34 14.69 -8.05
C LEU A 8 -17.49 14.38 -6.81
N LEU A 9 -17.29 15.37 -5.95
CA LEU A 9 -16.56 15.18 -4.68
C LEU A 9 -17.30 14.23 -3.74
N THR A 10 -18.64 14.32 -3.67
CA THR A 10 -19.47 13.40 -2.88
C THR A 10 -19.39 11.97 -3.44
N GLN A 11 -19.38 11.81 -4.75
CA GLN A 11 -19.20 10.51 -5.39
C GLN A 11 -17.80 9.94 -5.07
N ALA A 12 -16.76 10.77 -5.15
CA ALA A 12 -15.39 10.34 -4.81
C ALA A 12 -15.26 9.94 -3.33
N ASP A 13 -15.89 10.67 -2.42
CA ASP A 13 -15.86 10.35 -0.97
C ASP A 13 -16.54 9.02 -0.63
N ALA A 14 -17.50 8.59 -1.47
CA ALA A 14 -18.18 7.31 -1.33
C ALA A 14 -17.37 6.11 -1.87
N LEU A 15 -16.28 6.36 -2.61
CA LEU A 15 -15.42 5.32 -3.14
C LEU A 15 -14.29 4.97 -2.16
N ARG A 16 -13.67 3.82 -2.42
CA ARG A 16 -12.48 3.34 -1.68
C ARG A 16 -11.35 4.36 -1.68
N PHE A 17 -11.08 4.93 -2.85
CA PHE A 17 -10.08 5.96 -3.04
C PHE A 17 -10.81 7.28 -3.22
N LYS A 18 -10.67 8.16 -2.25
CA LYS A 18 -11.33 9.47 -2.21
C LYS A 18 -10.64 10.46 -3.15
N LEU A 19 -10.47 10.03 -4.42
CA LEU A 19 -9.78 10.77 -5.46
C LEU A 19 -10.76 11.15 -6.57
N LEU A 20 -10.84 12.45 -6.84
CA LEU A 20 -11.47 13.01 -8.02
C LEU A 20 -10.37 13.45 -8.99
N ALA A 21 -10.29 12.84 -10.16
CA ALA A 21 -9.41 13.27 -11.25
C ALA A 21 -10.18 14.13 -12.24
N ILE A 22 -9.73 15.36 -12.48
CA ILE A 22 -10.28 16.26 -13.49
C ILE A 22 -9.30 16.28 -14.66
N ILE A 23 -9.79 15.92 -15.84
CA ILE A 23 -9.04 15.93 -17.11
C ILE A 23 -9.50 17.10 -17.99
N GLY A 24 -8.69 17.44 -19.00
CA GLY A 24 -8.99 18.51 -19.95
C GLY A 24 -8.45 19.88 -19.53
N GLU A 25 -8.49 20.83 -20.46
CA GLU A 25 -7.86 22.13 -20.34
C GLU A 25 -8.93 23.25 -20.35
N ASP A 26 -9.14 23.87 -19.21
CA ASP A 26 -9.88 25.13 -19.06
C ASP A 26 -9.31 25.87 -17.84
N GLU A 27 -8.32 26.73 -18.07
CA GLU A 27 -7.63 27.46 -17.00
C GLU A 27 -8.56 28.38 -16.19
N ALA A 28 -9.57 28.97 -16.82
CA ALA A 28 -10.52 29.84 -16.12
C ALA A 28 -11.37 29.03 -15.15
N LYS A 29 -11.90 27.91 -15.60
CA LYS A 29 -12.73 26.99 -14.80
C LYS A 29 -11.90 26.30 -13.71
N LYS A 30 -10.66 25.86 -14.00
CA LYS A 30 -9.71 25.32 -13.03
C LYS A 30 -9.46 26.31 -11.89
N ASN A 31 -9.16 27.58 -12.22
CA ASN A 31 -8.91 28.60 -11.20
C ASN A 31 -10.15 28.91 -10.35
N MET A 32 -11.35 28.87 -10.93
CA MET A 32 -12.60 29.02 -10.16
C MET A 32 -12.82 27.86 -9.21
N ILE A 33 -12.61 26.62 -9.65
CA ILE A 33 -12.71 25.42 -8.81
C ILE A 33 -11.71 25.51 -7.64
N ILE A 34 -10.45 25.82 -7.93
CA ILE A 34 -9.39 25.96 -6.92
C ILE A 34 -9.79 27.01 -5.87
N LYS A 35 -10.22 28.19 -6.31
CA LYS A 35 -10.62 29.27 -5.42
C LYS A 35 -11.79 28.86 -4.51
N SER A 36 -12.85 28.30 -5.09
CA SER A 36 -14.02 27.84 -4.36
C SER A 36 -13.66 26.78 -3.30
N LEU A 37 -12.82 25.81 -3.64
CA LEU A 37 -12.41 24.76 -2.71
C LEU A 37 -11.45 25.28 -1.64
N ALA A 38 -10.53 26.18 -1.98
CA ALA A 38 -9.63 26.81 -1.00
C ALA A 38 -10.40 27.59 0.08
N GLU A 39 -11.46 28.31 -0.29
CA GLU A 39 -12.37 28.98 0.63
C GLU A 39 -13.10 27.99 1.57
N ASN A 40 -13.19 26.70 1.18
CA ASN A 40 -13.78 25.61 1.95
C ASN A 40 -12.75 24.70 2.67
N GLY A 41 -11.54 25.21 2.88
CA GLY A 41 -10.51 24.55 3.67
C GLY A 41 -9.72 23.46 2.92
N TRP A 42 -9.73 23.47 1.58
CA TRP A 42 -8.84 22.64 0.79
C TRP A 42 -7.48 23.31 0.63
N THR A 43 -6.44 22.52 0.66
CA THR A 43 -5.05 22.99 0.51
C THR A 43 -4.56 22.72 -0.91
N LEU A 44 -4.14 23.80 -1.60
CA LEU A 44 -3.53 23.71 -2.92
C LEU A 44 -2.07 23.29 -2.80
N ILE A 45 -1.67 22.31 -3.61
CA ILE A 45 -0.31 21.80 -3.69
C ILE A 45 0.14 21.74 -5.14
N ASP A 46 1.30 22.30 -5.41
CA ASP A 46 2.02 22.18 -6.66
C ASP A 46 2.85 20.89 -6.63
N VAL A 47 2.37 19.86 -7.36
CA VAL A 47 2.98 18.53 -7.38
C VAL A 47 4.37 18.55 -8.00
N GLU A 48 4.57 19.35 -9.06
CA GLU A 48 5.88 19.44 -9.73
C GLU A 48 6.95 19.92 -8.76
N SER A 49 6.70 21.05 -8.09
CA SER A 49 7.65 21.62 -7.13
C SER A 49 7.99 20.67 -5.99
N GLU A 50 6.99 19.98 -5.45
CA GLU A 50 7.16 19.06 -4.33
C GLU A 50 7.93 17.79 -4.74
N LEU A 51 7.60 17.19 -5.89
CA LEU A 51 8.28 15.98 -6.36
C LEU A 51 9.72 16.25 -6.81
N LEU A 52 10.00 17.40 -7.41
CA LEU A 52 11.36 17.80 -7.74
C LEU A 52 12.23 18.01 -6.49
N ASN A 53 11.63 18.51 -5.40
CA ASN A 53 12.34 18.62 -4.12
C ASN A 53 12.62 17.24 -3.51
N LEU A 54 11.64 16.34 -3.47
CA LEU A 54 11.83 14.96 -3.02
C LEU A 54 12.92 14.23 -3.82
N ARG A 55 12.96 14.44 -5.13
CA ARG A 55 14.00 13.88 -5.98
C ARG A 55 15.40 14.36 -5.58
N LYS A 56 15.58 15.67 -5.35
CA LYS A 56 16.85 16.24 -4.94
C LYS A 56 17.32 15.69 -3.58
N GLU A 57 16.41 15.48 -2.63
CA GLU A 57 16.73 14.86 -1.36
C GLU A 57 17.25 13.43 -1.54
N LEU A 58 16.59 12.63 -2.37
CA LEU A 58 17.00 11.25 -2.64
C LEU A 58 18.33 11.15 -3.39
N GLU A 59 18.58 12.04 -4.34
CA GLU A 59 19.86 12.08 -5.08
C GLU A 59 21.03 12.47 -4.15
N SER A 60 20.80 13.32 -3.14
CA SER A 60 21.83 13.72 -2.16
C SER A 60 22.25 12.60 -1.22
N ASP A 61 21.36 11.66 -0.96
CA ASP A 61 21.56 10.56 0.00
C ASP A 61 22.08 9.26 -0.66
N GLU A 62 22.45 9.30 -1.94
CA GLU A 62 22.88 8.12 -2.74
C GLU A 62 21.90 6.92 -2.68
N ILE A 63 20.63 7.19 -2.41
CA ILE A 63 19.58 6.17 -2.33
C ILE A 63 19.15 5.76 -3.75
N ASP A 64 18.84 4.47 -3.95
CA ASP A 64 18.24 4.00 -5.20
C ASP A 64 16.86 4.66 -5.41
N PHE A 65 16.83 5.66 -6.26
CA PHE A 65 15.65 6.49 -6.51
C PHE A 65 14.41 5.67 -6.90
N ASP A 66 14.59 4.63 -7.69
CA ASP A 66 13.48 3.83 -8.21
C ASP A 66 12.72 3.06 -7.12
N ILE A 67 13.42 2.74 -6.03
CA ILE A 67 12.86 2.00 -4.89
C ILE A 67 12.32 2.96 -3.82
N GLU A 68 13.03 4.04 -3.55
CA GLU A 68 12.70 4.91 -2.41
C GLU A 68 11.69 6.02 -2.74
N ILE A 69 11.52 6.39 -4.02
CA ILE A 69 10.62 7.49 -4.38
C ILE A 69 9.16 7.20 -4.05
N GLY A 70 8.68 5.96 -4.25
CA GLY A 70 7.30 5.57 -3.92
C GLY A 70 6.98 5.71 -2.43
N PRO A 71 7.77 5.10 -1.51
CA PRO A 71 7.66 5.31 -0.07
C PRO A 71 7.74 6.78 0.35
N LYS A 72 8.65 7.56 -0.26
CA LYS A 72 8.78 9.00 0.03
C LYS A 72 7.56 9.81 -0.39
N ILE A 73 6.96 9.51 -1.55
CA ILE A 73 5.69 10.14 -1.96
C ILE A 73 4.57 9.80 -0.97
N LYS A 74 4.51 8.55 -0.50
CA LYS A 74 3.53 8.13 0.52
C LYS A 74 3.73 8.90 1.84
N GLU A 75 4.97 8.97 2.34
CA GLU A 75 5.32 9.73 3.55
C GLU A 75 4.96 11.22 3.41
N TRP A 76 5.38 11.81 2.31
CA TRP A 76 5.06 13.20 1.96
C TRP A 76 3.55 13.44 1.91
N PHE A 77 2.80 12.59 1.20
CA PHE A 77 1.35 12.74 1.09
C PHE A 77 0.65 12.58 2.45
N ASN A 78 1.12 11.65 3.28
CA ASN A 78 0.57 11.42 4.62
C ASN A 78 0.80 12.62 5.55
N SER A 79 1.89 13.37 5.38
CA SER A 79 2.17 14.60 6.15
C SER A 79 1.24 15.78 5.80
N LYS A 80 0.56 15.74 4.66
CA LYS A 80 -0.31 16.85 4.19
C LYS A 80 -1.70 16.81 4.85
N PRO A 81 -2.46 17.92 4.81
CA PRO A 81 -3.84 18.00 5.32
C PRO A 81 -4.80 16.98 4.68
N ASN A 82 -6.01 16.84 5.24
CA ASN A 82 -6.99 15.85 4.80
C ASN A 82 -7.75 16.22 3.50
N LYS A 83 -7.67 17.47 3.03
CA LYS A 83 -8.34 17.94 1.82
C LYS A 83 -7.31 18.60 0.92
N LEU A 84 -7.02 17.99 -0.22
CA LEU A 84 -5.93 18.39 -1.11
C LEU A 84 -6.42 18.68 -2.52
N ILE A 85 -5.90 19.76 -3.10
CA ILE A 85 -6.00 20.08 -4.53
C ILE A 85 -4.59 19.93 -5.09
N LEU A 86 -4.40 19.00 -6.01
CA LEU A 86 -3.10 18.71 -6.66
C LEU A 86 -3.10 19.30 -8.06
N THR A 87 -2.15 20.19 -8.34
CA THR A 87 -1.95 20.81 -9.66
C THR A 87 -0.57 20.46 -10.21
N ASN A 88 -0.33 20.71 -11.49
CA ASN A 88 0.93 20.42 -12.19
C ASN A 88 1.36 18.96 -12.05
N ALA A 89 0.37 18.05 -12.03
CA ALA A 89 0.60 16.62 -11.82
C ALA A 89 1.19 15.93 -13.07
N SER A 90 1.22 16.60 -14.21
CA SER A 90 1.79 16.10 -15.48
C SER A 90 3.28 15.75 -15.36
N ILE A 91 3.98 16.29 -14.35
CA ILE A 91 5.37 15.90 -14.04
C ILE A 91 5.51 14.38 -13.80
N LEU A 92 4.46 13.71 -13.33
CA LEU A 92 4.45 12.27 -13.11
C LEU A 92 4.61 11.46 -14.41
N TYR A 93 4.25 12.04 -15.55
CA TYR A 93 4.44 11.43 -16.88
C TYR A 93 5.81 11.71 -17.48
N HIS A 94 6.56 12.65 -16.89
CA HIS A 94 7.88 13.02 -17.39
C HIS A 94 8.89 11.89 -17.19
N ASP A 95 9.90 11.79 -18.05
CA ASP A 95 10.98 10.79 -18.02
C ASP A 95 11.67 10.71 -16.66
N LEU A 96 11.73 11.81 -15.92
CA LEU A 96 12.28 11.86 -14.55
C LEU A 96 11.52 10.96 -13.55
N PHE A 97 10.27 10.60 -13.85
CA PHE A 97 9.38 9.83 -12.97
C PHE A 97 8.73 8.64 -13.69
N THR A 98 9.28 8.18 -14.82
CA THR A 98 8.68 7.10 -15.64
C THR A 98 8.50 5.77 -14.91
N LYS A 99 9.19 5.55 -13.80
CA LYS A 99 9.06 4.35 -12.98
C LYS A 99 7.97 4.45 -11.91
N ILE A 100 7.28 5.59 -11.82
CA ILE A 100 6.16 5.80 -10.92
C ILE A 100 4.87 5.72 -11.73
N SER A 101 3.88 4.95 -11.26
CA SER A 101 2.54 5.00 -11.84
C SER A 101 1.90 6.38 -11.56
N PRO A 102 1.60 7.19 -12.59
CA PRO A 102 1.19 8.59 -12.38
C PRO A 102 -0.04 8.72 -11.48
N VAL A 103 -1.16 8.10 -11.87
CA VAL A 103 -2.40 8.16 -11.08
C VAL A 103 -2.32 7.27 -9.84
N GLY A 104 -1.63 6.12 -9.94
CA GLY A 104 -1.47 5.17 -8.83
C GLY A 104 -0.79 5.79 -7.62
N ALA A 105 0.19 6.67 -7.81
CA ALA A 105 0.88 7.34 -6.71
C ALA A 105 -0.07 8.09 -5.77
N PHE A 106 -1.12 8.73 -6.31
CA PHE A 106 -2.10 9.46 -5.49
C PHE A 106 -3.35 8.65 -5.20
N LYS A 107 -3.80 7.77 -6.11
CA LYS A 107 -4.95 6.90 -5.89
C LYS A 107 -4.80 6.10 -4.60
N TYR A 108 -3.70 5.38 -4.44
CA TYR A 108 -3.49 4.52 -3.26
C TYR A 108 -3.32 5.32 -1.96
N ASN A 109 -2.76 6.52 -2.05
CA ASN A 109 -2.55 7.39 -0.90
C ASN A 109 -3.81 8.17 -0.49
N SER A 110 -4.84 8.27 -1.35
CA SER A 110 -6.09 9.02 -1.07
C SER A 110 -7.14 8.23 -0.28
N ARG A 111 -6.82 7.08 0.28
CA ARG A 111 -7.77 6.26 1.06
C ARG A 111 -8.40 7.00 2.23
N ASN A 112 -7.60 7.78 2.95
CA ASN A 112 -8.00 8.50 4.16
C ASN A 112 -8.02 10.03 3.98
N LYS A 113 -7.84 10.53 2.75
CA LYS A 113 -7.79 11.95 2.45
C LYS A 113 -8.57 12.26 1.19
N ASN A 114 -9.41 13.29 1.26
CA ASN A 114 -10.13 13.76 0.09
C ASN A 114 -9.15 14.51 -0.84
N CYS A 115 -9.01 14.03 -2.04
CA CYS A 115 -8.03 14.53 -3.00
C CYS A 115 -8.71 14.85 -4.33
N LEU A 116 -8.43 16.04 -4.86
CA LEU A 116 -8.75 16.44 -6.21
C LEU A 116 -7.44 16.63 -6.96
N ILE A 117 -7.28 16.00 -8.13
CA ILE A 117 -6.10 16.12 -8.98
C ILE A 117 -6.49 16.64 -10.36
N PHE A 118 -5.79 17.66 -10.84
CA PHE A 118 -5.88 18.08 -12.24
C PHE A 118 -4.84 17.31 -13.06
N LEU A 119 -5.33 16.62 -14.10
CA LEU A 119 -4.54 15.85 -15.06
C LEU A 119 -4.64 16.52 -16.41
N GLU A 120 -3.75 17.46 -16.64
CA GLU A 120 -3.61 18.17 -17.90
C GLU A 120 -3.03 17.22 -18.97
N ASP A 121 -3.32 17.43 -20.23
CA ASP A 121 -2.86 16.62 -21.37
C ASP A 121 -3.27 15.12 -21.33
N VAL A 122 -4.18 14.75 -20.45
CA VAL A 122 -4.69 13.39 -20.33
C VAL A 122 -6.02 13.25 -21.05
N GLN A 123 -6.13 12.24 -21.89
CA GLN A 123 -7.37 11.90 -22.59
C GLN A 123 -8.04 10.68 -21.95
N LYS A 124 -9.37 10.64 -22.02
CA LYS A 124 -10.18 9.53 -21.51
C LYS A 124 -10.95 8.85 -22.64
N LEU A 125 -10.89 7.53 -22.67
CA LEU A 125 -11.72 6.72 -23.54
C LEU A 125 -12.32 5.56 -22.71
N GLY A 126 -13.63 5.67 -22.38
CA GLY A 126 -14.28 4.77 -21.44
C GLY A 126 -13.68 4.90 -20.03
N SER A 127 -13.21 3.79 -19.46
CA SER A 127 -12.48 3.73 -18.18
C SER A 127 -10.97 3.92 -18.30
N ARG A 128 -10.43 4.14 -19.50
CA ARG A 128 -8.99 4.24 -19.76
C ARG A 128 -8.55 5.69 -19.85
N LEU A 129 -7.39 5.98 -19.26
CA LEU A 129 -6.68 7.24 -19.40
C LEU A 129 -5.45 7.06 -20.29
N TYR A 130 -5.21 8.02 -21.16
CA TYR A 130 -4.11 8.06 -22.10
C TYR A 130 -3.31 9.34 -21.97
N TYR A 131 -1.99 9.22 -21.98
CA TYR A 131 -1.06 10.34 -22.02
C TYR A 131 0.10 10.02 -22.97
N GLY A 132 0.57 11.02 -23.71
CA GLY A 132 1.72 10.89 -24.62
C GLY A 132 1.42 10.07 -25.89
N GLU A 133 2.48 9.76 -26.63
CA GLU A 133 2.42 9.02 -27.89
C GLU A 133 2.88 7.58 -27.71
N VAL A 134 2.21 6.63 -28.37
CA VAL A 134 2.58 5.21 -28.36
C VAL A 134 4.04 5.04 -28.79
N GLY A 135 4.82 4.34 -27.95
CA GLY A 135 6.24 4.07 -28.19
C GLY A 135 7.20 5.11 -27.62
N LYS A 136 6.71 6.17 -27.00
CA LYS A 136 7.52 7.11 -26.22
C LYS A 136 7.67 6.62 -24.77
N SER A 137 8.73 7.06 -24.10
CA SER A 137 9.04 6.67 -22.71
C SER A 137 7.99 7.14 -21.70
N ASP A 138 7.32 8.26 -21.99
CA ASP A 138 6.27 8.87 -21.20
C ASP A 138 4.86 8.37 -21.54
N TYR A 139 4.71 7.48 -22.53
CA TYR A 139 3.41 6.93 -22.91
C TYR A 139 2.75 6.20 -21.74
N TYR A 140 1.51 6.59 -21.43
CA TYR A 140 0.68 6.00 -20.41
C TYR A 140 -0.68 5.60 -20.99
N ASP A 141 -1.08 4.36 -20.77
CA ASP A 141 -2.38 3.80 -21.15
C ASP A 141 -2.81 2.79 -20.10
N ARG A 142 -3.79 3.18 -19.28
CA ARG A 142 -4.28 2.33 -18.18
C ARG A 142 -5.78 2.46 -18.02
N GLU A 143 -6.38 1.35 -17.67
CA GLU A 143 -7.70 1.32 -17.10
C GLU A 143 -7.65 1.78 -15.64
N ILE A 144 -8.45 2.79 -15.31
CA ILE A 144 -8.52 3.35 -13.96
C ILE A 144 -9.92 3.07 -13.42
N ASN A 145 -9.96 2.29 -12.36
CA ASN A 145 -11.17 1.95 -11.63
C ASN A 145 -11.11 2.53 -10.21
N ASP A 146 -12.25 2.56 -9.53
CA ASP A 146 -12.40 2.94 -8.11
C ASP A 146 -12.03 4.40 -7.78
N ILE A 147 -12.05 5.29 -8.78
CA ILE A 147 -11.99 6.76 -8.59
C ILE A 147 -13.02 7.44 -9.48
N VAL A 148 -13.31 8.70 -9.19
CA VAL A 148 -14.14 9.53 -10.07
C VAL A 148 -13.24 10.26 -11.06
N ILE A 149 -13.60 10.20 -12.36
CA ILE A 149 -12.91 10.92 -13.43
C ILE A 149 -13.93 11.77 -14.17
N ALA A 150 -13.70 13.07 -14.22
CA ALA A 150 -14.57 14.03 -14.90
C ALA A 150 -13.77 14.89 -15.90
N ASP A 151 -14.40 15.25 -17.02
CA ASP A 151 -13.85 16.27 -17.93
C ASP A 151 -14.22 17.64 -17.38
N ILE A 152 -13.27 18.58 -17.35
CA ILE A 152 -13.48 19.94 -16.85
C ILE A 152 -14.59 20.67 -17.62
N ASN A 153 -14.76 20.35 -18.91
CA ASN A 153 -15.80 20.93 -19.76
C ASN A 153 -17.22 20.42 -19.40
N GLU A 154 -17.33 19.28 -18.72
CA GLU A 154 -18.61 18.72 -18.27
C GLU A 154 -19.00 19.20 -16.85
N ILE A 155 -18.12 19.95 -16.18
CA ILE A 155 -18.38 20.51 -14.85
C ILE A 155 -19.17 21.83 -15.01
N SER A 156 -20.27 21.95 -14.27
CA SER A 156 -21.11 23.17 -14.33
C SER A 156 -20.40 24.38 -13.72
N ASP A 157 -20.71 25.57 -14.25
CA ASP A 157 -20.21 26.85 -13.73
C ASP A 157 -20.88 27.27 -12.42
N GLU A 158 -21.97 26.60 -12.02
CA GLU A 158 -22.64 26.85 -10.74
C GLU A 158 -21.89 26.13 -9.60
N TYR A 159 -21.02 26.88 -8.96
CA TYR A 159 -20.31 26.43 -7.76
C TYR A 159 -21.14 26.73 -6.51
N GLU A 160 -22.19 25.96 -6.24
CA GLU A 160 -22.81 26.00 -4.93
C GLU A 160 -21.79 25.62 -3.86
N ILE A 161 -21.49 26.53 -2.97
CA ILE A 161 -20.68 26.27 -1.77
C ILE A 161 -21.37 25.12 -1.01
N TYR A 162 -20.77 23.94 -1.04
CA TYR A 162 -21.20 22.82 -0.20
C TYR A 162 -21.06 23.24 1.27
N LYS A 163 -22.13 23.77 1.81
CA LYS A 163 -22.34 23.74 3.25
C LYS A 163 -22.74 22.29 3.53
N PRO A 164 -21.89 21.48 4.23
CA PRO A 164 -22.36 20.19 4.69
C PRO A 164 -23.71 20.48 5.33
N LYS A 165 -24.79 19.82 4.85
CA LYS A 165 -26.05 19.80 5.58
C LYS A 165 -25.59 19.39 6.97
N GLN A 166 -25.55 20.35 7.90
CA GLN A 166 -25.62 19.99 9.29
C GLN A 166 -26.90 19.18 9.35
N LEU A 167 -26.75 17.86 9.34
CA LEU A 167 -27.77 17.01 9.92
C LEU A 167 -28.05 17.73 11.23
N LYS A 168 -29.20 18.36 11.33
CA LYS A 168 -29.77 18.68 12.62
C LYS A 168 -29.89 17.32 13.28
N ILE A 169 -28.82 16.92 13.95
CA ILE A 169 -28.91 15.91 14.97
C ILE A 169 -29.98 16.49 15.88
N ALA A 170 -31.17 15.91 15.81
CA ALA A 170 -32.21 16.24 16.78
C ALA A 170 -31.48 16.21 18.13
N GLU A 171 -31.62 17.29 18.92
CA GLU A 171 -30.95 17.30 20.22
C GLU A 171 -31.31 15.96 20.90
N PRO A 172 -30.29 15.16 21.31
CA PRO A 172 -30.55 13.86 21.89
C PRO A 172 -31.55 14.06 23.03
N SER A 173 -32.62 13.29 23.03
CA SER A 173 -33.52 13.25 24.17
C SER A 173 -32.71 12.92 25.43
N GLU A 174 -33.17 13.29 26.62
CA GLU A 174 -32.45 12.94 27.87
C GLU A 174 -32.14 11.44 27.98
N TRP A 175 -32.94 10.58 27.34
CA TRP A 175 -32.74 9.13 27.24
C TRP A 175 -31.50 8.75 26.39
N ASP A 176 -31.18 9.55 25.37
CA ASP A 176 -30.07 9.23 24.46
C ASP A 176 -28.69 9.63 25.05
N LYS A 177 -28.68 10.46 26.09
CA LYS A 177 -27.43 10.94 26.69
C LYS A 177 -26.76 9.91 27.63
N GLU A 178 -27.50 8.97 28.20
CA GLU A 178 -26.96 7.98 29.15
C GLU A 178 -26.80 6.56 28.56
N ALA A 179 -27.63 6.15 27.61
CA ALA A 179 -27.75 4.74 27.25
C ALA A 179 -26.66 4.25 26.29
N ILE A 180 -26.22 5.04 25.30
CA ILE A 180 -25.32 4.58 24.23
C ILE A 180 -23.86 4.68 24.66
N GLY A 181 -23.47 5.71 25.38
CA GLY A 181 -22.08 5.92 25.83
C GLY A 181 -21.56 4.87 26.79
N HIS A 182 -22.44 4.20 27.54
CA HIS A 182 -22.05 3.11 28.46
C HIS A 182 -21.88 1.75 27.80
N PHE A 183 -22.47 1.55 26.61
CA PHE A 183 -22.40 0.26 25.90
C PHE A 183 -21.29 0.19 24.86
N PHE A 184 -20.69 1.30 24.45
CA PHE A 184 -19.66 1.34 23.45
C PHE A 184 -18.40 2.04 23.99
N ASN A 185 -17.44 1.26 24.38
CA ASN A 185 -16.09 1.77 24.65
C ASN A 185 -15.38 1.90 23.29
N PHE A 186 -15.57 3.02 22.60
CA PHE A 186 -14.85 3.33 21.36
C PHE A 186 -13.38 3.62 21.72
N LYS A 187 -12.56 2.57 21.79
CA LYS A 187 -11.13 2.78 21.59
C LYS A 187 -10.97 3.31 20.19
N GLN A 188 -10.25 4.42 20.02
CA GLN A 188 -9.76 4.83 18.70
C GLN A 188 -8.82 3.74 18.19
N ILE A 189 -9.38 2.78 17.43
CA ILE A 189 -8.60 1.80 16.70
C ILE A 189 -8.12 2.55 15.46
N LYS A 190 -6.82 2.52 15.19
CA LYS A 190 -6.30 3.00 13.90
C LYS A 190 -6.89 2.07 12.85
N ASP A 191 -7.77 2.59 12.00
CA ASP A 191 -8.58 1.80 11.07
C ASP A 191 -7.77 1.03 10.02
N VAL A 192 -6.50 1.40 9.80
CA VAL A 192 -5.61 0.78 8.81
C VAL A 192 -4.28 0.45 9.46
N VAL A 193 -3.85 -0.81 9.35
CA VAL A 193 -2.51 -1.24 9.73
C VAL A 193 -1.58 -0.99 8.54
N ASP A 194 -0.54 -0.22 8.78
CA ASP A 194 0.57 0.02 7.85
C ASP A 194 1.75 -0.85 8.29
N ILE A 195 2.03 -1.92 7.55
CA ILE A 195 3.06 -2.90 7.93
C ILE A 195 4.49 -2.33 7.85
N ASP A 196 4.71 -1.27 7.05
CA ASP A 196 6.02 -0.61 6.95
C ASP A 196 6.34 0.27 8.17
N SER A 197 5.33 0.87 8.81
CA SER A 197 5.51 1.79 9.93
C SER A 197 5.09 1.20 11.28
N ASP A 198 3.92 0.56 11.36
CA ASP A 198 3.34 0.10 12.63
C ASP A 198 4.15 -1.06 13.26
N LEU A 199 4.78 -1.91 12.44
CA LEU A 199 5.60 -3.03 12.92
C LEU A 199 7.03 -2.64 13.36
N LYS A 200 7.37 -1.35 13.36
CA LYS A 200 8.64 -0.84 13.93
C LYS A 200 8.53 -0.49 15.42
N GLU A 201 7.32 -0.35 15.92
CA GLU A 201 7.06 0.10 17.29
C GLU A 201 6.35 -0.98 18.10
N LYS A 202 6.96 -1.43 19.20
CA LYS A 202 6.41 -2.49 20.06
C LYS A 202 5.00 -2.16 20.59
N ASN A 203 4.73 -0.91 20.93
CA ASN A 203 3.39 -0.49 21.38
C ASN A 203 2.33 -0.68 20.29
N ARG A 204 2.69 -0.42 19.04
CA ARG A 204 1.79 -0.62 17.90
C ARG A 204 1.55 -2.10 17.62
N MET A 205 2.59 -2.93 17.71
CA MET A 205 2.44 -4.39 17.64
C MET A 205 1.50 -4.91 18.74
N GLN A 206 1.62 -4.39 19.96
CA GLN A 206 0.71 -4.71 21.08
C GLN A 206 -0.75 -4.34 20.76
N ASP A 207 -0.98 -3.15 20.20
CA ASP A 207 -2.33 -2.71 19.81
C ASP A 207 -2.90 -3.63 18.72
N ILE A 208 -2.10 -3.99 17.70
CA ILE A 208 -2.48 -4.91 16.64
C ILE A 208 -2.89 -6.27 17.23
N VAL A 209 -2.05 -6.85 18.08
CA VAL A 209 -2.30 -8.18 18.66
C VAL A 209 -3.50 -8.16 19.60
N SER A 210 -3.63 -7.16 20.47
CA SER A 210 -4.72 -7.09 21.44
C SER A 210 -6.08 -6.75 20.86
N SER A 211 -6.13 -6.07 19.72
CA SER A 211 -7.37 -5.69 19.02
C SER A 211 -7.85 -6.72 18.01
N TYR A 212 -7.01 -7.72 17.64
CA TYR A 212 -7.36 -8.68 16.62
C TYR A 212 -8.41 -9.68 17.05
N ILE A 213 -9.51 -9.75 16.30
CA ILE A 213 -10.63 -10.68 16.61
C ILE A 213 -10.46 -11.96 15.79
N ILE A 214 -10.28 -13.07 16.49
CA ILE A 214 -10.03 -14.38 15.88
C ILE A 214 -11.35 -15.16 15.76
N SER A 215 -11.79 -15.42 14.53
CA SER A 215 -12.90 -16.33 14.27
C SER A 215 -12.45 -17.80 14.37
N LYS A 216 -13.40 -18.74 14.56
CA LYS A 216 -13.07 -20.18 14.63
C LYS A 216 -12.42 -20.72 13.36
N SER A 217 -12.81 -20.22 12.18
CA SER A 217 -12.20 -20.63 10.91
C SER A 217 -10.79 -20.12 10.78
N LEU A 218 -10.52 -18.92 11.28
CA LEU A 218 -9.21 -18.31 11.23
C LEU A 218 -8.25 -18.90 12.28
N GLU A 219 -8.77 -19.32 13.45
CA GLU A 219 -7.99 -20.01 14.47
C GLU A 219 -7.23 -21.21 13.91
N GLN A 220 -7.92 -22.07 13.15
CA GLN A 220 -7.30 -23.25 12.56
C GLN A 220 -6.18 -22.86 11.57
N GLN A 221 -6.40 -21.86 10.73
CA GLN A 221 -5.40 -21.38 9.76
C GLN A 221 -4.18 -20.77 10.45
N ILE A 222 -4.36 -20.04 11.55
CA ILE A 222 -3.26 -19.48 12.34
C ILE A 222 -2.46 -20.60 13.00
N ILE A 223 -3.11 -21.61 13.57
CA ILE A 223 -2.43 -22.78 14.15
C ILE A 223 -1.60 -23.50 13.08
N GLU A 224 -2.18 -23.79 11.93
CA GLU A 224 -1.48 -24.42 10.80
C GLU A 224 -0.31 -23.57 10.29
N PHE A 225 -0.41 -22.26 10.35
CA PHE A 225 0.69 -21.37 10.01
C PHE A 225 1.87 -21.55 10.99
N PHE A 226 1.62 -21.53 12.30
CA PHE A 226 2.67 -21.74 13.32
C PHE A 226 3.25 -23.17 13.26
N GLU A 227 2.43 -24.19 12.99
CA GLU A 227 2.91 -25.56 12.77
C GLU A 227 3.80 -25.70 11.53
N ASP A 228 3.56 -24.88 10.50
CA ASP A 228 4.40 -24.85 9.31
C ASP A 228 5.75 -24.19 9.61
N LEU A 229 5.80 -23.18 10.49
CA LEU A 229 7.04 -22.53 10.91
C LEU A 229 7.98 -23.47 11.70
N GLU A 230 7.48 -24.53 12.33
CA GLU A 230 8.29 -25.53 13.02
C GLU A 230 9.12 -26.42 12.06
N LYS A 231 8.75 -26.45 10.77
CA LYS A 231 9.39 -27.29 9.76
C LYS A 231 10.67 -26.63 9.20
N PRO A 232 11.58 -27.41 8.62
CA PRO A 232 12.79 -26.86 7.99
C PRO A 232 12.53 -26.17 6.64
N THR A 233 11.38 -26.45 6.02
CA THR A 233 10.94 -25.86 4.76
C THR A 233 9.45 -25.53 4.85
N HIS A 234 9.00 -24.55 4.09
CA HIS A 234 7.68 -23.94 4.28
C HIS A 234 6.88 -23.89 2.98
N LYS A 235 5.60 -23.64 3.11
CA LYS A 235 4.73 -23.27 1.97
C LYS A 235 4.61 -21.76 1.90
N ALA A 236 4.85 -21.20 0.71
CA ALA A 236 4.44 -19.81 0.47
C ALA A 236 2.94 -19.67 0.70
N ARG A 237 2.52 -18.62 1.42
CA ARG A 237 1.13 -18.39 1.77
C ARG A 237 0.64 -17.06 1.20
N THR A 238 -0.63 -17.04 0.83
CA THR A 238 -1.29 -15.82 0.36
C THR A 238 -2.54 -15.55 1.18
N VAL A 239 -2.69 -14.31 1.63
CA VAL A 239 -3.88 -13.81 2.29
C VAL A 239 -4.73 -13.08 1.25
N ILE A 240 -5.81 -13.71 0.81
CA ILE A 240 -6.68 -13.17 -0.23
C ILE A 240 -7.98 -12.67 0.39
N GLY A 241 -8.42 -11.50 -0.01
CA GLY A 241 -9.71 -10.97 0.44
C GLY A 241 -9.94 -9.54 -0.05
N ASN A 242 -11.19 -9.16 -0.11
CA ASN A 242 -11.58 -7.82 -0.52
C ASN A 242 -10.97 -6.74 0.39
N TYR A 243 -10.98 -5.50 -0.09
CA TYR A 243 -10.56 -4.36 0.72
C TYR A 243 -11.38 -4.28 2.03
N GLY A 244 -10.71 -3.88 3.12
CA GLY A 244 -11.37 -3.79 4.43
C GLY A 244 -11.64 -5.12 5.12
N SER A 245 -11.25 -6.27 4.53
CA SER A 245 -11.42 -7.60 5.14
C SER A 245 -10.42 -7.90 6.27
N GLY A 246 -9.51 -6.98 6.60
CA GLY A 246 -8.54 -7.15 7.67
C GLY A 246 -7.26 -7.89 7.29
N LYS A 247 -6.90 -7.98 5.99
CA LYS A 247 -5.68 -8.68 5.52
C LYS A 247 -4.40 -8.14 6.17
N SER A 248 -4.15 -6.84 6.04
CA SER A 248 -2.96 -6.20 6.62
C SER A 248 -2.94 -6.33 8.15
N HIS A 249 -4.11 -6.33 8.80
CA HIS A 249 -4.22 -6.57 10.24
C HIS A 249 -3.86 -8.02 10.60
N LEU A 250 -4.32 -9.03 9.82
CA LEU A 250 -3.92 -10.43 10.02
C LEU A 250 -2.41 -10.60 9.82
N VAL A 251 -1.86 -10.03 8.75
CA VAL A 251 -0.42 -10.10 8.46
C VAL A 251 0.37 -9.43 9.58
N GLY A 252 -0.02 -8.23 10.01
CA GLY A 252 0.60 -7.54 11.14
C GLY A 252 0.51 -8.33 12.44
N PHE A 253 -0.63 -8.97 12.73
CA PHE A 253 -0.81 -9.86 13.87
C PHE A 253 0.19 -11.04 13.85
N LEU A 254 0.33 -11.73 12.71
CA LEU A 254 1.26 -12.86 12.57
C LEU A 254 2.72 -12.42 12.75
N VAL A 255 3.13 -11.34 12.09
CA VAL A 255 4.50 -10.81 12.20
C VAL A 255 4.80 -10.37 13.63
N SER A 256 3.88 -9.66 14.28
CA SER A 256 4.05 -9.20 15.67
C SER A 256 4.28 -10.37 16.64
N LEU A 257 3.59 -11.49 16.45
CA LEU A 257 3.76 -12.69 17.30
C LEU A 257 5.07 -13.46 17.03
N ILE A 258 5.63 -13.32 15.82
CA ILE A 258 6.92 -13.94 15.48
C ILE A 258 8.07 -13.08 16.01
N GLU A 259 7.97 -11.76 15.91
CA GLU A 259 9.00 -10.84 16.39
C GLU A 259 9.00 -10.70 17.92
N GLU A 260 7.82 -10.67 18.52
CA GLU A 260 7.61 -10.47 19.97
C GLU A 260 6.65 -11.53 20.51
N PRO A 261 7.09 -12.79 20.69
CA PRO A 261 6.22 -13.90 21.12
C PRO A 261 5.49 -13.66 22.44
N GLU A 262 6.03 -12.83 23.34
CA GLU A 262 5.40 -12.43 24.59
C GLU A 262 4.10 -11.66 24.39
N LEU A 263 3.88 -11.01 23.24
CA LEU A 263 2.60 -10.36 22.94
C LEU A 263 1.44 -11.35 22.88
N SER A 264 1.73 -12.64 22.72
CA SER A 264 0.73 -13.72 22.80
C SER A 264 0.00 -13.75 24.15
N ASP A 265 0.58 -13.15 25.20
CA ASP A 265 -0.08 -13.06 26.51
C ASP A 265 -1.35 -12.21 26.50
N SER A 266 -1.47 -11.28 25.57
CA SER A 266 -2.68 -10.45 25.37
C SER A 266 -3.79 -11.16 24.57
N ILE A 267 -3.51 -12.34 23.98
CA ILE A 267 -4.50 -13.08 23.18
C ILE A 267 -5.41 -13.90 24.11
N SER A 268 -6.72 -13.80 23.90
CA SER A 268 -7.71 -14.61 24.63
C SER A 268 -7.75 -16.08 24.17
N ASN A 269 -7.30 -16.39 22.93
CA ASN A 269 -7.30 -17.73 22.38
C ASN A 269 -6.14 -18.57 22.94
N ALA A 270 -6.45 -19.53 23.82
CA ALA A 270 -5.45 -20.36 24.49
C ALA A 270 -4.65 -21.28 23.54
N ASN A 271 -5.26 -21.73 22.44
CA ASN A 271 -4.60 -22.64 21.48
C ASN A 271 -3.53 -21.90 20.70
N ILE A 272 -3.83 -20.70 20.18
CA ILE A 272 -2.86 -19.87 19.48
C ILE A 272 -1.74 -19.43 20.42
N LYS A 273 -2.11 -18.95 21.64
CA LYS A 273 -1.12 -18.56 22.65
C LYS A 273 -0.13 -19.69 22.95
N ARG A 274 -0.63 -20.92 23.09
CA ARG A 274 0.21 -22.09 23.31
C ARG A 274 1.13 -22.33 22.12
N LYS A 275 0.61 -22.30 20.87
CA LYS A 275 1.39 -22.53 19.65
C LYS A 275 2.50 -21.50 19.46
N VAL A 276 2.22 -20.23 19.73
CA VAL A 276 3.25 -19.17 19.67
C VAL A 276 4.37 -19.42 20.67
N LYS A 277 4.02 -19.85 21.91
CA LYS A 277 5.02 -20.16 22.96
C LYS A 277 5.80 -21.45 22.73
N GLU A 278 5.24 -22.39 21.98
CA GLU A 278 5.90 -23.64 21.60
C GLU A 278 6.88 -23.46 20.42
N LEU A 279 6.79 -22.35 19.66
CA LEU A 279 7.67 -22.08 18.54
C LEU A 279 9.11 -21.85 19.02
N ASP A 280 9.98 -22.86 18.82
CA ASP A 280 11.40 -22.85 19.23
C ASP A 280 12.33 -22.36 18.10
N ARG A 281 11.77 -21.79 17.05
CA ARG A 281 12.50 -21.28 15.90
C ARG A 281 12.42 -19.77 15.79
N LYS A 282 13.53 -19.17 15.40
CA LYS A 282 13.64 -17.75 15.16
C LYS A 282 13.46 -17.45 13.67
N PHE A 283 12.76 -16.37 13.35
CA PHE A 283 12.65 -15.84 11.99
C PHE A 283 13.11 -14.40 11.93
N LEU A 284 13.98 -14.11 10.97
CA LEU A 284 14.32 -12.74 10.62
C LEU A 284 13.24 -12.23 9.65
N THR A 285 12.45 -11.28 10.10
CA THR A 285 11.31 -10.79 9.33
C THR A 285 11.71 -9.59 8.48
N VAL A 286 11.33 -9.64 7.23
CA VAL A 286 11.42 -8.54 6.26
C VAL A 286 10.02 -8.26 5.75
N GLN A 287 9.48 -7.11 6.08
CA GLN A 287 8.14 -6.72 5.68
C GLN A 287 8.15 -5.42 4.88
N PHE A 288 7.33 -5.35 3.85
CA PHE A 288 7.12 -4.13 3.08
C PHE A 288 5.81 -4.14 2.29
N GLU A 289 5.27 -2.97 2.09
CA GLU A 289 4.14 -2.71 1.20
C GLU A 289 4.68 -2.31 -0.18
N LEU A 290 4.10 -2.87 -1.23
CA LEU A 290 4.42 -2.47 -2.60
C LEU A 290 3.68 -1.17 -2.94
N GLY A 291 4.45 -0.12 -3.18
CA GLY A 291 3.91 1.15 -3.65
C GLY A 291 3.62 1.17 -5.16
N ALA A 292 2.97 2.24 -5.60
CA ALA A 292 2.83 2.52 -7.02
C ALA A 292 4.21 2.83 -7.63
N GLY A 293 4.77 1.88 -8.37
CA GLY A 293 6.06 2.04 -9.02
C GLY A 293 6.21 1.08 -10.20
N ARG A 294 7.05 1.43 -11.17
CA ARG A 294 7.37 0.56 -12.32
C ARG A 294 8.57 -0.34 -12.08
N ALA A 295 9.32 -0.14 -11.00
CA ALA A 295 10.43 -1.01 -10.65
C ALA A 295 9.97 -2.46 -10.56
N ALA A 296 10.77 -3.41 -11.06
CA ALA A 296 10.43 -4.82 -11.02
C ALA A 296 10.32 -5.32 -9.58
N LEU A 297 9.42 -6.28 -9.32
CA LEU A 297 9.24 -6.86 -7.98
C LEU A 297 10.55 -7.38 -7.40
N LYS A 298 11.41 -7.97 -8.24
CA LYS A 298 12.73 -8.44 -7.79
C LYS A 298 13.62 -7.31 -7.27
N GLN A 299 13.57 -6.12 -7.86
CA GLN A 299 14.34 -4.96 -7.37
C GLN A 299 13.84 -4.54 -5.99
N TRP A 300 12.51 -4.47 -5.80
CA TRP A 300 11.90 -4.23 -4.48
C TRP A 300 12.34 -5.28 -3.46
N PHE A 301 12.24 -6.55 -3.82
CA PHE A 301 12.58 -7.66 -2.94
C PHE A 301 14.03 -7.58 -2.47
N TYR A 302 15.01 -7.55 -3.39
CA TYR A 302 16.42 -7.53 -3.01
C TYR A 302 16.80 -6.25 -2.27
N GLY A 303 16.30 -5.09 -2.69
CA GLY A 303 16.53 -3.82 -2.01
C GLY A 303 16.00 -3.81 -0.57
N LYS A 304 14.75 -4.23 -0.36
CA LYS A 304 14.13 -4.26 0.99
C LYS A 304 14.74 -5.34 1.87
N VAL A 305 15.03 -6.54 1.34
CA VAL A 305 15.70 -7.62 2.08
C VAL A 305 17.08 -7.16 2.54
N LYS A 306 17.90 -6.61 1.64
CA LYS A 306 19.21 -6.09 2.00
C LYS A 306 19.11 -5.01 3.08
N LYS A 307 18.32 -3.96 2.84
CA LYS A 307 18.17 -2.83 3.76
C LYS A 307 17.71 -3.26 5.15
N GLN A 308 16.70 -4.13 5.25
CA GLN A 308 16.17 -4.54 6.55
C GLN A 308 17.08 -5.54 7.27
N LEU A 309 17.72 -6.49 6.57
CA LEU A 309 18.68 -7.40 7.19
C LEU A 309 19.90 -6.64 7.73
N GLU A 310 20.40 -5.64 7.00
CA GLU A 310 21.52 -4.81 7.44
C GLU A 310 21.13 -3.91 8.61
N SER A 311 20.01 -3.17 8.53
CA SER A 311 19.62 -2.19 9.54
C SER A 311 19.04 -2.82 10.81
N LYS A 312 18.23 -3.87 10.70
CA LYS A 312 17.50 -4.47 11.82
C LYS A 312 18.30 -5.58 12.51
N TYR A 313 19.07 -6.35 11.74
CA TYR A 313 19.78 -7.52 12.23
C TYR A 313 21.31 -7.45 12.09
N ASN A 314 21.84 -6.36 11.54
CA ASN A 314 23.27 -6.16 11.28
C ASN A 314 23.90 -7.26 10.41
N ILE A 315 23.13 -7.85 9.50
CA ILE A 315 23.57 -8.90 8.56
C ILE A 315 23.84 -8.28 7.20
N LYS A 316 25.11 -8.28 6.77
CA LYS A 316 25.49 -7.72 5.47
C LYS A 316 25.12 -8.65 4.33
N ILE A 317 24.38 -8.14 3.36
CA ILE A 317 23.98 -8.85 2.14
C ILE A 317 24.74 -8.28 0.94
N PRO A 318 25.32 -9.13 0.06
CA PRO A 318 25.99 -8.65 -1.15
C PRO A 318 25.03 -7.93 -2.08
N GLN A 319 25.57 -7.03 -2.90
CA GLN A 319 24.83 -6.44 -3.99
C GLN A 319 24.73 -7.47 -5.13
N PHE A 320 23.51 -7.81 -5.54
CA PHE A 320 23.29 -8.65 -6.72
C PHE A 320 23.17 -7.77 -7.96
N ASP A 321 23.83 -8.17 -9.05
CA ASP A 321 23.65 -7.53 -10.37
C ASP A 321 22.41 -8.13 -11.04
N LEU A 322 21.26 -7.53 -10.80
CA LEU A 322 19.96 -8.04 -11.26
C LEU A 322 19.79 -8.04 -12.79
N GLU A 323 20.71 -7.42 -13.53
CA GLU A 323 20.76 -7.46 -14.99
C GLU A 323 21.59 -8.65 -15.52
N LYS A 324 22.56 -9.13 -14.74
CA LYS A 324 23.45 -10.23 -15.11
C LYS A 324 23.20 -11.52 -14.37
N ASP A 325 22.76 -11.42 -13.12
CA ASP A 325 22.45 -12.59 -12.29
C ASP A 325 21.02 -13.06 -12.55
N PHE A 326 20.86 -13.98 -13.49
CA PHE A 326 19.55 -14.48 -13.92
C PHE A 326 18.99 -15.60 -13.02
N ASP A 327 19.75 -16.11 -12.05
CA ASP A 327 19.29 -17.18 -11.14
C ASP A 327 18.81 -16.60 -9.81
N ASP A 328 17.56 -16.11 -9.80
CA ASP A 328 16.93 -15.58 -8.59
C ASP A 328 16.82 -16.63 -7.48
N LYS A 329 16.70 -17.94 -7.82
CA LYS A 329 16.66 -19.02 -6.83
C LYS A 329 18.00 -19.14 -6.12
N GLU A 330 19.10 -19.12 -6.85
CA GLU A 330 20.45 -19.17 -6.30
C GLU A 330 20.75 -17.94 -5.43
N ASN A 331 20.35 -16.76 -5.90
CA ASN A 331 20.57 -15.51 -5.16
C ASN A 331 19.82 -15.48 -3.82
N ILE A 332 18.56 -15.91 -3.79
CA ILE A 332 17.78 -16.00 -2.55
C ILE A 332 18.38 -17.08 -1.63
N THR A 333 18.82 -18.22 -2.19
CA THR A 333 19.49 -19.29 -1.42
C THR A 333 20.77 -18.75 -0.75
N LYS A 334 21.58 -17.95 -1.44
CA LYS A 334 22.78 -17.30 -0.87
C LYS A 334 22.43 -16.38 0.32
N ILE A 335 21.31 -15.65 0.22
CA ILE A 335 20.84 -14.81 1.35
C ILE A 335 20.55 -15.70 2.57
N ILE A 336 19.83 -16.81 2.37
CA ILE A 336 19.47 -17.75 3.45
C ILE A 336 20.73 -18.38 4.05
N GLU A 337 21.70 -18.76 3.24
CA GLU A 337 23.00 -19.28 3.70
C GLU A 337 23.75 -18.25 4.56
N ILE A 338 23.73 -16.96 4.18
CA ILE A 338 24.34 -15.88 4.97
C ILE A 338 23.63 -15.77 6.32
N ILE A 339 22.30 -15.84 6.36
CA ILE A 339 21.52 -15.84 7.60
C ILE A 339 21.92 -17.05 8.47
N LYS A 340 21.96 -18.25 7.91
CA LYS A 340 22.31 -19.48 8.62
C LYS A 340 23.76 -19.48 9.15
N ASN A 341 24.67 -18.83 8.44
CA ASN A 341 26.06 -18.68 8.90
C ASN A 341 26.17 -17.71 10.11
N ASN A 342 25.25 -16.76 10.24
CA ASN A 342 25.18 -15.87 11.40
C ASN A 342 24.40 -16.50 12.58
N ASP A 343 23.28 -17.18 12.29
CA ASP A 343 22.45 -17.88 13.27
C ASP A 343 21.85 -19.15 12.63
N PRO A 344 22.40 -20.34 12.92
CA PRO A 344 21.94 -21.61 12.32
C PRO A 344 20.48 -21.94 12.63
N THR A 345 19.89 -21.35 13.67
CA THR A 345 18.50 -21.56 14.07
C THR A 345 17.52 -20.61 13.38
N ALA A 346 18.01 -19.53 12.77
CA ALA A 346 17.18 -18.51 12.16
C ALA A 346 16.75 -18.88 10.74
N GLY A 347 15.44 -18.73 10.44
CA GLY A 347 14.87 -18.70 9.09
C GLY A 347 14.64 -17.28 8.59
N LEU A 348 14.35 -17.12 7.31
CA LEU A 348 13.93 -15.86 6.70
C LEU A 348 12.41 -15.84 6.54
N MET A 349 11.73 -14.79 7.03
CA MET A 349 10.33 -14.56 6.71
C MET A 349 10.20 -13.27 5.90
N VAL A 350 9.62 -13.37 4.71
CA VAL A 350 9.35 -12.20 3.86
C VAL A 350 7.85 -11.99 3.74
N VAL A 351 7.42 -10.77 4.01
CA VAL A 351 6.02 -10.36 3.96
C VAL A 351 5.86 -9.22 2.97
N ILE A 352 4.99 -9.41 1.98
CA ILE A 352 4.70 -8.40 0.97
C ILE A 352 3.21 -8.09 0.96
N ASP A 353 2.84 -6.85 1.23
CA ASP A 353 1.45 -6.40 1.16
C ASP A 353 1.11 -5.76 -0.19
N GLU A 354 -0.16 -5.83 -0.56
CA GLU A 354 -0.76 -5.19 -1.75
C GLU A 354 -0.20 -5.65 -3.12
N ILE A 355 0.15 -6.94 -3.25
CA ILE A 355 0.74 -7.50 -4.47
C ILE A 355 -0.16 -7.29 -5.70
N SER A 356 -1.48 -7.53 -5.60
CA SER A 356 -2.39 -7.37 -6.74
C SER A 356 -2.47 -5.92 -7.21
N ASP A 357 -2.50 -4.96 -6.29
CA ASP A 357 -2.54 -3.54 -6.60
C ASP A 357 -1.26 -3.09 -7.33
N PHE A 358 -0.11 -3.60 -6.90
CA PHE A 358 1.17 -3.37 -7.57
C PHE A 358 1.18 -3.95 -8.99
N LEU A 359 0.74 -5.19 -9.18
CA LEU A 359 0.71 -5.83 -10.50
C LEU A 359 -0.24 -5.12 -11.45
N ASP A 360 -1.35 -4.57 -10.96
CA ASP A 360 -2.30 -3.77 -11.75
C ASP A 360 -1.66 -2.51 -12.35
N THR A 361 -0.58 -2.00 -11.78
CA THR A 361 0.13 -0.84 -12.32
C THR A 361 1.08 -1.19 -13.46
N LYS A 362 1.32 -2.50 -13.74
CA LYS A 362 2.34 -2.99 -14.68
C LYS A 362 1.83 -3.15 -16.11
N GLN A 363 2.77 -3.10 -17.06
CA GLN A 363 2.53 -3.59 -18.41
C GLN A 363 2.54 -5.12 -18.42
N LYS A 364 1.86 -5.75 -19.41
CA LYS A 364 1.75 -7.21 -19.46
C LYS A 364 3.08 -7.96 -19.44
N ALA A 365 4.13 -7.40 -20.07
CA ALA A 365 5.45 -8.03 -20.08
C ALA A 365 6.10 -8.00 -18.69
N ASP A 366 6.09 -6.84 -18.03
CA ASP A 366 6.67 -6.64 -16.70
C ASP A 366 5.90 -7.45 -15.65
N MET A 367 4.57 -7.44 -15.74
CA MET A 367 3.71 -8.24 -14.88
C MET A 367 4.01 -9.73 -14.97
N LYS A 368 4.26 -10.24 -16.20
CA LYS A 368 4.64 -11.65 -16.39
C LYS A 368 5.98 -11.98 -15.72
N ALA A 369 6.95 -11.07 -15.80
CA ALA A 369 8.25 -11.23 -15.11
C ALA A 369 8.08 -11.22 -13.59
N ASP A 370 7.27 -10.31 -13.04
CA ASP A 370 6.99 -10.22 -11.61
C ASP A 370 6.24 -11.47 -11.09
N LEU A 371 5.27 -12.00 -11.84
CA LEU A 371 4.58 -13.27 -11.52
C LEU A 371 5.54 -14.46 -11.55
N GLN A 372 6.51 -14.48 -12.50
CA GLN A 372 7.52 -15.52 -12.54
C GLN A 372 8.44 -15.45 -11.31
N PHE A 373 8.80 -14.25 -10.88
CA PHE A 373 9.59 -14.07 -9.66
C PHE A 373 8.84 -14.54 -8.39
N LEU A 374 7.54 -14.27 -8.27
CA LEU A 374 6.71 -14.82 -7.18
C LEU A 374 6.69 -16.35 -7.17
N ARG A 375 6.69 -16.99 -8.35
CA ARG A 375 6.80 -18.46 -8.45
C ARG A 375 8.15 -18.95 -7.96
N VAL A 376 9.24 -18.27 -8.28
CA VAL A 376 10.58 -18.60 -7.77
C VAL A 376 10.62 -18.49 -6.25
N ILE A 377 10.07 -17.43 -5.67
CA ILE A 377 9.92 -17.31 -4.20
C ILE A 377 9.20 -18.52 -3.62
N GLY A 378 8.07 -18.92 -4.22
CA GLY A 378 7.31 -20.10 -3.78
C GLY A 378 8.12 -21.42 -3.84
N GLN A 379 8.97 -21.58 -4.85
CA GLN A 379 9.88 -22.74 -4.96
C GLN A 379 10.96 -22.70 -3.89
N VAL A 380 11.56 -21.53 -3.64
CA VAL A 380 12.57 -21.38 -2.59
C VAL A 380 12.00 -21.74 -1.22
N CYS A 381 10.77 -21.33 -0.91
CA CYS A 381 10.11 -21.68 0.36
C CYS A 381 9.98 -23.22 0.55
N GLN A 382 9.78 -23.97 -0.54
CA GLN A 382 9.69 -25.44 -0.48
C GLN A 382 11.05 -26.13 -0.29
N ASP A 383 12.13 -25.49 -0.71
CA ASP A 383 13.46 -26.10 -0.72
C ASP A 383 14.38 -25.55 0.40
N GLN A 384 14.07 -24.38 0.94
CA GLN A 384 14.90 -23.64 1.89
C GLN A 384 14.09 -23.18 3.11
N ASP A 385 14.82 -22.76 4.15
CA ASP A 385 14.24 -22.20 5.39
C ASP A 385 13.78 -20.75 5.19
N MET A 386 12.78 -20.60 4.34
CA MET A 386 12.17 -19.32 4.01
C MET A 386 10.65 -19.44 4.03
N MET A 387 9.99 -18.59 4.81
CA MET A 387 8.53 -18.37 4.77
C MET A 387 8.23 -17.13 3.95
N PHE A 388 7.24 -17.23 3.08
CA PHE A 388 6.69 -16.09 2.36
C PHE A 388 5.20 -15.92 2.68
N VAL A 389 4.80 -14.69 2.97
CA VAL A 389 3.39 -14.29 3.13
C VAL A 389 3.10 -13.11 2.22
N GLY A 390 2.23 -13.30 1.24
CA GLY A 390 1.76 -12.24 0.36
C GLY A 390 0.33 -11.85 0.67
N SER A 391 -0.03 -10.57 0.71
CA SER A 391 -1.41 -10.15 0.73
C SER A 391 -1.86 -9.60 -0.63
N MET A 392 -3.09 -9.95 -1.02
CA MET A 392 -3.64 -9.55 -2.31
C MET A 392 -5.17 -9.47 -2.26
N GLN A 393 -5.75 -8.70 -3.16
CA GLN A 393 -7.22 -8.55 -3.22
C GLN A 393 -7.87 -9.68 -4.00
N GLU A 394 -7.17 -10.21 -5.01
CA GLU A 394 -7.60 -11.36 -5.81
C GLU A 394 -6.41 -12.28 -6.08
N ASP A 395 -6.68 -13.54 -6.37
CA ASP A 395 -5.62 -14.50 -6.67
C ASP A 395 -5.00 -14.20 -8.03
N VAL A 396 -3.78 -13.70 -8.02
CA VAL A 396 -3.02 -13.29 -9.22
C VAL A 396 -2.59 -14.47 -10.10
N PHE A 397 -2.67 -15.72 -9.62
CA PHE A 397 -2.30 -16.89 -10.40
C PHE A 397 -3.48 -17.54 -11.11
N THR A 398 -4.71 -17.29 -10.70
CA THR A 398 -5.92 -17.87 -11.27
C THR A 398 -6.86 -16.83 -11.88
N SER A 399 -6.70 -15.56 -11.55
CA SER A 399 -7.51 -14.48 -12.11
C SER A 399 -7.21 -14.27 -13.61
N PRO A 400 -8.21 -14.15 -14.47
CA PRO A 400 -8.02 -13.87 -15.89
C PRO A 400 -7.48 -12.46 -16.17
N LYS A 401 -7.41 -11.60 -15.15
CA LYS A 401 -6.90 -10.24 -15.23
C LYS A 401 -5.38 -10.22 -15.34
N PHE A 402 -4.69 -11.17 -14.72
CA PHE A 402 -3.24 -11.36 -14.70
C PHE A 402 -2.84 -12.57 -15.56
#